data_4c5ae3f452fe983909ba5610da347f4c
#
_entry.id   4c5ae3f452fe983909ba5610da347f4c
#
_cell.length_a   1.000
_cell.length_b   1.000
_cell.length_c   1.000
_cell.angle_alpha   90.00
_cell.angle_beta   90.00
_cell.angle_gamma   90.00
#
_symmetry.space_group_name_H-M   'P 1'
#
loop_
_entity.id
_entity.type
_entity.pdbx_description
1 polymer ?
#
loop_
_entity_poly.entity_id
_entity_poly.type
_entity_poly.pdbx_seq_one_letter_code
_entity_poly.pdbx_strand_id
1 'polypeptide(L)'
;MKDYTLNTKCVQAGYTPGNGEPRQIPIVQSTTFKYDTSEDMGKLFDLEASGYFYTRLQNPTNDYVAAKIAALEGGTAAMLTSSGQAANFFALFNICEAGSHIVASSSIYGGTFNLISVTMAKMGISATFVSPDCTEEELNAAFNENTRAVFGETIANPALTVLDIEKFAKAAHAHGVPLIVDNTFPTPVNCRPIEWGADIVTHSTTKYMDGHGAAVGGAIVDSGKFDWMAHADKYPGLCTPDESYHGITYAEKFGKEGAFITKCTSQLMRDLGCIQSPQHAFILNLGLESRQVRMPRHVENGQAVAEFLEKHPKVEFVNYPGLKSNKYYELAQKYMPNGGCGVVSFEIRGGREAAEKFMKNLKLAAIETHVADARTCCLNPATSTHRQMNDEQLLEAGIPAGLVRISCGLEDKTDLIADLEQALATVS
;
A
#
# COMPACT_ATOMS: atom_id res chain seq x y z
N MET A 1 -1.44 11.88 -21.63
CA MET A 1 -2.03 10.73 -20.88
C MET A 1 -3.16 11.11 -19.92
N LYS A 2 -3.38 12.41 -19.59
CA LYS A 2 -4.46 12.82 -18.65
C LYS A 2 -5.86 12.38 -19.12
N ASP A 3 -6.13 12.37 -20.39
CA ASP A 3 -7.48 12.13 -20.98
C ASP A 3 -7.85 10.66 -21.20
N TYR A 4 -6.92 9.73 -20.93
CA TYR A 4 -7.21 8.31 -21.11
C TYR A 4 -7.83 7.70 -19.84
N THR A 5 -8.70 6.73 -20.04
CA THR A 5 -9.27 5.93 -18.94
C THR A 5 -8.22 5.10 -18.22
N LEU A 6 -8.54 4.66 -17.01
CA LEU A 6 -7.62 3.88 -16.17
C LEU A 6 -7.11 2.62 -16.88
N ASN A 7 -8.01 1.90 -17.59
CA ASN A 7 -7.64 0.67 -18.30
C ASN A 7 -6.57 0.92 -19.36
N THR A 8 -6.70 2.02 -20.12
CA THR A 8 -5.67 2.43 -21.09
C THR A 8 -4.37 2.82 -20.40
N LYS A 9 -4.45 3.53 -19.27
CA LYS A 9 -3.26 3.91 -18.48
C LYS A 9 -2.50 2.69 -17.95
N CYS A 10 -3.17 1.63 -17.55
CA CYS A 10 -2.51 0.38 -17.12
C CYS A 10 -1.51 -0.13 -18.18
N VAL A 11 -1.89 -0.03 -19.46
CA VAL A 11 -1.08 -0.54 -20.57
C VAL A 11 -0.10 0.51 -21.10
N GLN A 12 -0.50 1.77 -21.22
CA GLN A 12 0.20 2.78 -22.02
C GLN A 12 0.96 3.84 -21.20
N ALA A 13 0.68 4.00 -19.89
CA ALA A 13 1.34 5.03 -19.10
C ALA A 13 2.78 4.67 -18.73
N GLY A 14 3.58 5.70 -18.44
CA GLY A 14 4.94 5.60 -17.90
C GLY A 14 6.05 5.57 -18.94
N TYR A 15 5.86 4.89 -20.07
CA TYR A 15 6.85 4.79 -21.14
C TYR A 15 6.24 5.10 -22.49
N THR A 16 6.90 5.95 -23.25
CA THR A 16 6.55 6.26 -24.63
C THR A 16 7.79 6.07 -25.51
N PRO A 17 7.85 4.97 -26.29
CA PRO A 17 8.99 4.70 -27.15
C PRO A 17 9.06 5.72 -28.31
N GLY A 18 10.27 6.13 -28.65
CA GLY A 18 10.58 6.88 -29.85
C GLY A 18 10.59 6.01 -31.11
N ASN A 19 10.92 6.63 -32.24
CA ASN A 19 10.99 5.90 -33.53
C ASN A 19 12.17 4.89 -33.51
N GLY A 20 11.84 3.60 -33.67
CA GLY A 20 12.83 2.51 -33.65
C GLY A 20 13.25 2.04 -32.24
N GLU A 21 12.68 2.60 -31.19
CA GLU A 21 12.93 2.16 -29.82
C GLU A 21 12.08 0.93 -29.44
N PRO A 22 12.52 0.15 -28.41
CA PRO A 22 11.78 -0.99 -27.95
C PRO A 22 10.35 -0.64 -27.52
N ARG A 23 9.37 -1.47 -27.90
CA ARG A 23 7.96 -1.30 -27.52
C ARG A 23 7.77 -1.48 -26.01
N GLN A 24 8.46 -2.45 -25.41
CA GLN A 24 8.46 -2.72 -23.98
C GLN A 24 9.54 -1.89 -23.30
N ILE A 25 9.33 -1.53 -22.03
CA ILE A 25 10.33 -0.79 -21.25
C ILE A 25 11.66 -1.53 -21.24
N PRO A 26 12.79 -0.86 -21.48
CA PRO A 26 14.11 -1.49 -21.38
C PRO A 26 14.48 -1.78 -19.93
N ILE A 27 15.21 -2.88 -19.69
CA ILE A 27 15.86 -3.16 -18.40
C ILE A 27 17.25 -2.54 -18.42
N VAL A 28 17.43 -1.44 -17.71
CA VAL A 28 18.72 -0.76 -17.60
C VAL A 28 19.51 -1.36 -16.44
N GLN A 29 20.30 -2.37 -16.74
CA GLN A 29 21.14 -3.11 -15.77
C GLN A 29 22.51 -2.45 -15.66
N SER A 30 22.56 -1.25 -15.06
CA SER A 30 23.79 -0.51 -14.82
C SER A 30 23.81 0.09 -13.42
N THR A 31 24.96 0.12 -12.77
CA THR A 31 25.14 0.79 -11.48
C THR A 31 25.36 2.29 -11.67
N THR A 32 26.04 2.70 -12.75
CA THR A 32 26.47 4.07 -13.02
C THR A 32 26.20 4.44 -14.47
N PHE A 33 26.29 5.73 -14.77
CA PHE A 33 26.03 6.29 -16.09
C PHE A 33 27.22 7.19 -16.49
N LYS A 34 27.58 7.20 -17.80
CA LYS A 34 28.71 7.97 -18.34
C LYS A 34 28.27 9.37 -18.68
N TYR A 35 29.09 10.35 -18.32
CA TYR A 35 28.97 11.75 -18.72
C TYR A 35 30.22 12.19 -19.49
N ASP A 36 30.08 13.17 -20.35
CA ASP A 36 31.22 13.70 -21.12
C ASP A 36 32.06 14.65 -20.28
N THR A 37 31.45 15.38 -19.33
CA THR A 37 32.15 16.30 -18.42
C THR A 37 31.75 16.08 -16.97
N SER A 38 32.67 16.40 -16.05
CA SER A 38 32.36 16.40 -14.60
C SER A 38 31.34 17.49 -14.25
N GLU A 39 31.28 18.58 -15.00
CA GLU A 39 30.33 19.67 -14.81
C GLU A 39 28.89 19.20 -15.07
N ASP A 40 28.66 18.49 -16.19
CA ASP A 40 27.34 17.97 -16.51
C ASP A 40 26.86 16.95 -15.46
N MET A 41 27.75 16.10 -14.95
CA MET A 41 27.43 15.20 -13.86
C MET A 41 27.18 15.97 -12.56
N GLY A 42 27.96 17.01 -12.26
CA GLY A 42 27.84 17.84 -11.05
C GLY A 42 26.44 18.47 -10.92
N LYS A 43 25.86 18.95 -12.01
CA LYS A 43 24.49 19.52 -12.03
C LYS A 43 23.42 18.56 -11.56
N LEU A 44 23.63 17.25 -11.69
CA LEU A 44 22.69 16.24 -11.16
C LEU A 44 22.80 16.13 -9.64
N PHE A 45 24.03 16.20 -9.10
CA PHE A 45 24.24 16.22 -7.63
C PHE A 45 23.68 17.49 -7.00
N ASP A 46 23.69 18.61 -7.73
CA ASP A 46 23.15 19.90 -7.26
C ASP A 46 21.64 20.04 -7.52
N LEU A 47 21.00 18.98 -8.04
CA LEU A 47 19.57 18.97 -8.42
C LEU A 47 19.20 20.09 -9.41
N GLU A 48 20.16 20.52 -10.25
CA GLU A 48 20.00 21.54 -11.29
C GLU A 48 19.61 20.94 -12.64
N ALA A 49 19.90 19.67 -12.86
CA ALA A 49 19.56 18.91 -14.06
C ALA A 49 18.86 17.60 -13.71
N SER A 50 18.05 17.10 -14.65
CA SER A 50 17.45 15.77 -14.57
C SER A 50 18.35 14.76 -15.29
N GLY A 51 18.47 13.55 -14.72
CA GLY A 51 19.25 12.46 -15.31
C GLY A 51 19.58 11.38 -14.31
N TYR A 52 20.40 10.43 -14.74
CA TYR A 52 20.78 9.28 -13.94
C TYR A 52 22.30 9.26 -13.78
N PHE A 53 22.80 9.10 -12.57
CA PHE A 53 24.24 8.95 -12.31
C PHE A 53 24.56 7.69 -11.50
N TYR A 54 23.63 7.25 -10.68
CA TYR A 54 23.80 6.05 -9.84
C TYR A 54 22.46 5.38 -9.56
N THR A 55 22.35 4.10 -9.87
CA THR A 55 21.09 3.34 -9.79
C THR A 55 20.49 3.26 -8.39
N ARG A 56 21.29 3.35 -7.31
CA ARG A 56 20.75 3.39 -5.95
C ARG A 56 19.75 4.54 -5.74
N LEU A 57 19.96 5.68 -6.39
CA LEU A 57 19.04 6.80 -6.30
C LEU A 57 17.90 6.67 -7.32
N GLN A 58 18.26 6.47 -8.58
CA GLN A 58 17.30 6.43 -9.70
C GLN A 58 17.80 5.53 -10.82
N ASN A 59 16.85 4.91 -11.52
CA ASN A 59 17.11 4.09 -12.70
C ASN A 59 15.98 4.28 -13.71
N PRO A 60 16.28 4.38 -15.02
CA PRO A 60 15.25 4.61 -16.04
C PRO A 60 14.11 3.60 -16.02
N THR A 61 14.41 2.31 -15.81
CA THR A 61 13.38 1.26 -15.73
C THR A 61 12.42 1.50 -14.58
N ASN A 62 12.97 1.84 -13.41
CA ASN A 62 12.18 2.12 -12.21
C ASN A 62 11.29 3.36 -12.41
N ASP A 63 11.83 4.39 -13.03
CA ASP A 63 11.12 5.65 -13.23
C ASP A 63 9.96 5.51 -14.23
N TYR A 64 10.09 4.69 -15.27
CA TYR A 64 8.97 4.36 -16.16
C TYR A 64 7.81 3.71 -15.39
N VAL A 65 8.13 2.78 -14.49
CA VAL A 65 7.11 2.08 -13.69
C VAL A 65 6.51 2.99 -12.62
N ALA A 66 7.35 3.80 -11.97
CA ALA A 66 6.89 4.80 -11.01
C ALA A 66 5.93 5.82 -11.66
N ALA A 67 6.29 6.33 -12.85
CA ALA A 67 5.42 7.23 -13.62
C ALA A 67 4.08 6.58 -14.02
N LYS A 68 4.10 5.27 -14.35
CA LYS A 68 2.85 4.50 -14.58
C LYS A 68 1.99 4.47 -13.33
N ILE A 69 2.56 4.14 -12.17
CA ILE A 69 1.82 4.06 -10.90
C ILE A 69 1.26 5.44 -10.51
N ALA A 70 2.05 6.52 -10.66
CA ALA A 70 1.57 7.89 -10.45
C ALA A 70 0.35 8.20 -11.34
N ALA A 71 0.42 7.88 -12.63
CA ALA A 71 -0.68 8.11 -13.56
C ALA A 71 -1.94 7.27 -13.21
N LEU A 72 -1.77 6.11 -12.62
CA LEU A 72 -2.87 5.22 -12.20
C LEU A 72 -3.55 5.73 -10.93
N GLU A 73 -2.79 6.18 -9.93
CA GLU A 73 -3.33 6.78 -8.70
C GLU A 73 -3.87 8.21 -8.93
N GLY A 74 -3.46 8.87 -9.99
CA GLY A 74 -3.79 10.28 -10.25
C GLY A 74 -2.88 11.25 -9.49
N GLY A 75 -1.68 10.79 -9.09
CA GLY A 75 -0.64 11.61 -8.47
C GLY A 75 0.22 12.36 -9.48
N THR A 76 1.05 13.27 -8.98
CA THR A 76 1.98 14.08 -9.77
C THR A 76 3.36 13.43 -9.90
N ALA A 77 3.79 12.71 -8.87
CA ALA A 77 5.08 12.04 -8.80
C ALA A 77 4.99 10.72 -8.04
N ALA A 78 5.89 9.80 -8.33
CA ALA A 78 6.02 8.55 -7.59
C ALA A 78 7.47 8.05 -7.59
N MET A 79 7.77 7.13 -6.68
CA MET A 79 9.01 6.37 -6.65
C MET A 79 8.77 4.92 -6.26
N LEU A 80 9.64 4.01 -6.73
CA LEU A 80 9.65 2.62 -6.30
C LEU A 80 10.60 2.43 -5.11
N THR A 81 10.25 1.46 -4.26
CA THR A 81 11.05 1.03 -3.12
C THR A 81 11.21 -0.50 -3.12
N SER A 82 12.15 -1.01 -2.34
CA SER A 82 12.44 -2.45 -2.26
C SER A 82 11.31 -3.29 -1.66
N SER A 83 10.37 -2.67 -0.94
CA SER A 83 9.22 -3.32 -0.32
C SER A 83 8.14 -2.31 0.07
N GLY A 84 6.90 -2.78 0.32
CA GLY A 84 5.84 -1.94 0.88
C GLY A 84 6.21 -1.34 2.24
N GLN A 85 6.95 -2.09 3.07
CA GLN A 85 7.43 -1.58 4.36
C GLN A 85 8.42 -0.42 4.19
N ALA A 86 9.32 -0.50 3.20
CA ALA A 86 10.20 0.62 2.86
C ALA A 86 9.40 1.83 2.35
N ALA A 87 8.32 1.60 1.58
CA ALA A 87 7.44 2.68 1.14
C ALA A 87 6.76 3.38 2.33
N ASN A 88 6.17 2.62 3.26
CA ASN A 88 5.53 3.17 4.45
C ASN A 88 6.54 3.90 5.36
N PHE A 89 7.73 3.31 5.56
CA PHE A 89 8.79 3.95 6.34
C PHE A 89 9.25 5.27 5.68
N PHE A 90 9.53 5.27 4.39
CA PHE A 90 9.98 6.48 3.68
C PHE A 90 8.90 7.55 3.68
N ALA A 91 7.63 7.19 3.42
CA ALA A 91 6.54 8.15 3.42
C ALA A 91 6.40 8.87 4.76
N LEU A 92 6.55 8.16 5.86
CA LEU A 92 6.47 8.73 7.22
C LEU A 92 7.77 9.45 7.60
N PHE A 93 8.93 8.80 7.43
CA PHE A 93 10.21 9.33 7.88
C PHE A 93 10.67 10.55 7.06
N ASN A 94 10.15 10.74 5.85
CA ASN A 94 10.43 11.92 5.02
C ASN A 94 9.95 13.24 5.66
N ILE A 95 8.93 13.16 6.50
CA ILE A 95 8.26 14.30 7.13
C ILE A 95 8.20 14.23 8.66
N CYS A 96 8.68 13.14 9.24
CA CYS A 96 8.80 12.94 10.69
C CYS A 96 10.25 12.83 11.09
N GLU A 97 10.61 13.49 12.19
CA GLU A 97 11.92 13.45 12.83
C GLU A 97 11.77 13.17 14.34
N ALA A 98 12.86 13.07 15.08
CA ALA A 98 12.80 12.90 16.53
C ALA A 98 11.95 13.99 17.19
N GLY A 99 11.00 13.60 18.02
CA GLY A 99 10.00 14.48 18.63
C GLY A 99 8.68 14.57 17.87
N SER A 100 8.61 14.11 16.62
CA SER A 100 7.38 14.07 15.86
C SER A 100 6.37 13.07 16.41
N HIS A 101 5.10 13.30 16.08
CA HIS A 101 3.98 12.44 16.43
C HIS A 101 3.17 12.05 15.17
N ILE A 102 2.65 10.83 15.16
CA ILE A 102 1.81 10.28 14.09
C ILE A 102 0.46 9.89 14.67
N VAL A 103 -0.64 10.27 14.01
CA VAL A 103 -1.96 9.68 14.25
C VAL A 103 -2.17 8.55 13.26
N ALA A 104 -2.45 7.33 13.72
CA ALA A 104 -2.63 6.19 12.84
C ALA A 104 -3.92 5.43 13.15
N SER A 105 -4.56 4.87 12.12
CA SER A 105 -5.61 3.88 12.35
C SER A 105 -5.03 2.66 13.08
N SER A 106 -5.74 2.15 14.08
CA SER A 106 -5.36 0.90 14.77
C SER A 106 -5.55 -0.33 13.90
N SER A 107 -6.44 -0.25 12.91
CA SER A 107 -6.65 -1.30 11.92
C SER A 107 -5.78 -1.05 10.69
N ILE A 108 -4.56 -1.55 10.73
CA ILE A 108 -3.58 -1.55 9.63
C ILE A 108 -2.80 -2.85 9.65
N TYR A 109 -2.03 -3.10 8.59
CA TYR A 109 -1.15 -4.27 8.52
C TYR A 109 -0.21 -4.35 9.73
N GLY A 110 -0.13 -5.53 10.36
CA GLY A 110 0.62 -5.74 11.60
C GLY A 110 2.10 -5.33 11.50
N GLY A 111 2.73 -5.50 10.35
CA GLY A 111 4.10 -5.01 10.10
C GLY A 111 4.20 -3.49 10.17
N THR A 112 3.22 -2.75 9.66
CA THR A 112 3.19 -1.28 9.71
C THR A 112 2.82 -0.80 11.11
N PHE A 113 1.91 -1.49 11.80
CA PHE A 113 1.65 -1.21 13.22
C PHE A 113 2.93 -1.31 14.04
N ASN A 114 3.69 -2.39 13.88
CA ASN A 114 4.98 -2.58 14.58
C ASN A 114 6.04 -1.57 14.14
N LEU A 115 6.08 -1.20 12.84
CA LEU A 115 6.97 -0.15 12.34
C LEU A 115 6.74 1.16 13.11
N ILE A 116 5.49 1.60 13.21
CA ILE A 116 5.13 2.87 13.84
C ILE A 116 5.31 2.78 15.37
N SER A 117 4.75 1.75 16.02
CA SER A 117 4.69 1.65 17.49
C SER A 117 6.02 1.27 18.15
N VAL A 118 6.91 0.55 17.44
CA VAL A 118 8.15 0.02 18.02
C VAL A 118 9.38 0.59 17.34
N THR A 119 9.47 0.47 16.02
CA THR A 119 10.70 0.83 15.30
C THR A 119 10.89 2.34 15.26
N MET A 120 9.86 3.10 14.88
CA MET A 120 9.94 4.57 14.82
C MET A 120 9.98 5.19 16.22
N ALA A 121 9.38 4.53 17.23
CA ALA A 121 9.53 4.95 18.62
C ALA A 121 10.98 4.97 19.07
N LYS A 122 11.82 4.02 18.61
CA LYS A 122 13.28 4.04 18.88
C LYS A 122 14.00 5.21 18.20
N MET A 123 13.40 5.82 17.21
CA MET A 123 13.89 7.01 16.52
C MET A 123 13.34 8.31 17.14
N GLY A 124 12.63 8.20 18.27
CA GLY A 124 12.02 9.34 18.97
C GLY A 124 10.72 9.83 18.35
N ILE A 125 10.06 9.05 17.50
CA ILE A 125 8.78 9.37 16.88
C ILE A 125 7.66 8.65 17.64
N SER A 126 6.73 9.40 18.20
CA SER A 126 5.58 8.87 18.94
C SER A 126 4.35 8.67 18.03
N ALA A 127 3.36 7.88 18.50
CA ALA A 127 2.13 7.68 17.78
C ALA A 127 0.91 7.52 18.70
N THR A 128 -0.24 7.97 18.24
CA THR A 128 -1.56 7.66 18.80
C THR A 128 -2.34 6.84 17.79
N PHE A 129 -2.78 5.65 18.20
CA PHE A 129 -3.62 4.80 17.38
C PHE A 129 -5.10 5.04 17.72
N VAL A 130 -5.92 5.22 16.69
CA VAL A 130 -7.36 5.44 16.80
C VAL A 130 -8.12 4.34 16.08
N SER A 131 -9.31 3.99 16.58
CA SER A 131 -10.19 3.06 15.87
C SER A 131 -10.58 3.65 14.50
N PRO A 132 -10.67 2.85 13.42
CA PRO A 132 -11.25 3.33 12.16
C PRO A 132 -12.70 3.78 12.32
N ASP A 133 -13.39 3.27 13.35
CA ASP A 133 -14.78 3.61 13.69
C ASP A 133 -14.88 4.78 14.69
N CYS A 134 -13.77 5.43 15.07
CA CYS A 134 -13.78 6.56 16.00
C CYS A 134 -14.68 7.71 15.49
N THR A 135 -15.24 8.45 16.41
CA THR A 135 -15.98 9.69 16.08
C THR A 135 -15.01 10.78 15.56
N GLU A 136 -15.55 11.84 14.96
CA GLU A 136 -14.73 13.00 14.57
C GLU A 136 -14.06 13.64 15.79
N GLU A 137 -14.72 13.67 16.93
CA GLU A 137 -14.19 14.21 18.19
C GLU A 137 -13.04 13.38 18.72
N GLU A 138 -13.17 12.05 18.75
CA GLU A 138 -12.10 11.13 19.18
C GLU A 138 -10.90 11.22 18.24
N LEU A 139 -11.13 11.30 16.92
CA LEU A 139 -10.08 11.48 15.94
C LEU A 139 -9.33 12.79 16.16
N ASN A 140 -10.04 13.91 16.31
CA ASN A 140 -9.43 15.22 16.55
C ASN A 140 -8.69 15.29 17.89
N ALA A 141 -9.16 14.61 18.92
CA ALA A 141 -8.48 14.54 20.23
C ALA A 141 -7.15 13.78 20.19
N ALA A 142 -6.91 12.97 19.16
CA ALA A 142 -5.63 12.24 18.98
C ALA A 142 -4.47 13.12 18.50
N PHE A 143 -4.76 14.32 17.98
CA PHE A 143 -3.73 15.23 17.48
C PHE A 143 -3.08 16.03 18.61
N ASN A 144 -1.81 16.36 18.44
CA ASN A 144 -1.07 17.30 19.28
C ASN A 144 -0.18 18.22 18.41
N GLU A 145 0.52 19.16 19.04
CA GLU A 145 1.38 20.14 18.35
C GLU A 145 2.51 19.49 17.52
N ASN A 146 2.94 18.30 17.90
CA ASN A 146 4.00 17.55 17.23
C ASN A 146 3.49 16.61 16.14
N THR A 147 2.19 16.54 15.91
CA THR A 147 1.64 15.69 14.86
C THR A 147 2.10 16.17 13.48
N ARG A 148 2.66 15.23 12.69
CA ARG A 148 3.21 15.49 11.35
C ARG A 148 2.55 14.67 10.24
N ALA A 149 1.87 13.57 10.59
CA ALA A 149 1.20 12.71 9.62
C ALA A 149 -0.02 12.04 10.23
N VAL A 150 -0.99 11.74 9.36
CA VAL A 150 -2.04 10.76 9.62
C VAL A 150 -1.80 9.56 8.71
N PHE A 151 -1.90 8.34 9.25
CA PHE A 151 -1.70 7.12 8.49
C PHE A 151 -2.90 6.18 8.59
N GLY A 152 -3.32 5.61 7.46
CA GLY A 152 -4.36 4.59 7.41
C GLY A 152 -4.18 3.64 6.24
N GLU A 153 -5.01 2.61 6.19
CA GLU A 153 -5.02 1.59 5.14
C GLU A 153 -6.43 1.50 4.57
N THR A 154 -6.60 1.59 3.25
CA THR A 154 -7.93 1.63 2.60
C THR A 154 -8.78 0.44 2.99
N ILE A 155 -8.22 -0.77 2.92
CA ILE A 155 -8.80 -2.01 3.47
C ILE A 155 -7.72 -2.68 4.30
N ALA A 156 -7.95 -2.80 5.60
CA ALA A 156 -6.97 -3.33 6.54
C ALA A 156 -6.81 -4.86 6.45
N ASN A 157 -5.61 -5.35 6.69
CA ASN A 157 -5.27 -6.77 6.73
C ASN A 157 -4.89 -7.19 8.16
N PRO A 158 -5.52 -8.22 8.77
CA PRO A 158 -6.50 -9.15 8.20
C PRO A 158 -7.97 -8.79 8.46
N ALA A 159 -8.25 -7.72 9.21
CA ALA A 159 -9.59 -7.40 9.71
C ALA A 159 -10.58 -6.93 8.63
N LEU A 160 -10.10 -6.56 7.44
CA LEU A 160 -10.88 -6.06 6.31
C LEU A 160 -11.81 -4.88 6.67
N THR A 161 -11.40 -4.08 7.64
CA THR A 161 -12.05 -2.81 7.96
C THR A 161 -11.80 -1.82 6.83
N VAL A 162 -12.76 -0.97 6.52
CA VAL A 162 -12.63 0.07 5.50
C VAL A 162 -12.41 1.42 6.18
N LEU A 163 -11.37 2.14 5.78
CA LEU A 163 -11.08 3.47 6.27
C LEU A 163 -12.08 4.49 5.68
N ASP A 164 -12.66 5.33 6.50
CA ASP A 164 -13.36 6.52 6.00
C ASP A 164 -12.33 7.59 5.61
N ILE A 165 -11.88 7.54 4.36
CA ILE A 165 -10.78 8.36 3.84
C ILE A 165 -11.10 9.85 3.99
N GLU A 166 -12.32 10.27 3.65
CA GLU A 166 -12.72 11.70 3.76
C GLU A 166 -12.73 12.20 5.20
N LYS A 167 -13.21 11.38 6.15
CA LYS A 167 -13.18 11.72 7.58
C LYS A 167 -11.74 11.94 8.06
N PHE A 168 -10.85 11.01 7.75
CA PHE A 168 -9.45 11.12 8.14
C PHE A 168 -8.73 12.26 7.42
N ALA A 169 -9.00 12.49 6.14
CA ALA A 169 -8.45 13.61 5.38
C ALA A 169 -8.89 14.97 5.94
N LYS A 170 -10.19 15.11 6.23
CA LYS A 170 -10.75 16.33 6.83
C LYS A 170 -10.08 16.66 8.17
N ALA A 171 -9.92 15.67 9.05
CA ALA A 171 -9.23 15.84 10.32
C ALA A 171 -7.75 16.20 10.11
N ALA A 172 -7.03 15.47 9.28
CA ALA A 172 -5.63 15.73 8.97
C ALA A 172 -5.42 17.18 8.48
N HIS A 173 -6.16 17.59 7.47
CA HIS A 173 -6.05 18.93 6.89
C HIS A 173 -6.46 20.04 7.85
N ALA A 174 -7.47 19.82 8.72
CA ALA A 174 -7.83 20.78 9.76
C ALA A 174 -6.67 21.04 10.76
N HIS A 175 -5.82 20.06 10.96
CA HIS A 175 -4.61 20.17 11.79
C HIS A 175 -3.34 20.51 10.98
N GLY A 176 -3.46 20.79 9.67
CA GLY A 176 -2.34 21.16 8.80
C GLY A 176 -1.30 20.04 8.63
N VAL A 177 -1.76 18.78 8.55
CA VAL A 177 -0.92 17.61 8.32
C VAL A 177 -1.46 16.76 7.17
N PRO A 178 -0.60 16.03 6.41
CA PRO A 178 -1.05 15.19 5.32
C PRO A 178 -1.65 13.88 5.81
N LEU A 179 -2.59 13.33 5.00
CA LEU A 179 -3.07 11.97 5.11
C LEU A 179 -2.26 11.05 4.18
N ILE A 180 -1.65 10.02 4.76
CA ILE A 180 -0.95 8.94 4.05
C ILE A 180 -1.84 7.71 4.09
N VAL A 181 -2.13 7.11 2.93
CA VAL A 181 -2.99 5.92 2.81
C VAL A 181 -2.26 4.79 2.10
N ASP A 182 -2.15 3.65 2.76
CA ASP A 182 -1.73 2.40 2.11
C ASP A 182 -2.93 1.82 1.32
N ASN A 183 -2.81 1.81 -0.01
CA ASN A 183 -3.85 1.37 -0.93
C ASN A 183 -3.53 0.01 -1.59
N THR A 184 -2.82 -0.83 -0.87
CA THR A 184 -2.32 -2.13 -1.39
C THR A 184 -3.43 -3.04 -1.87
N PHE A 185 -4.53 -3.21 -1.11
CA PHE A 185 -5.58 -4.17 -1.44
C PHE A 185 -6.50 -3.70 -2.57
N PRO A 186 -7.10 -2.50 -2.54
CA PRO A 186 -7.97 -2.06 -3.63
C PRO A 186 -7.21 -1.81 -4.92
N THR A 187 -5.96 -1.38 -4.84
CA THR A 187 -5.18 -0.83 -5.95
C THR A 187 -5.90 0.36 -6.62
N PRO A 188 -5.25 1.14 -7.48
CA PRO A 188 -5.92 2.23 -8.20
C PRO A 188 -7.07 1.78 -9.12
N VAL A 189 -7.20 0.46 -9.38
CA VAL A 189 -8.33 -0.06 -10.17
C VAL A 189 -9.65 0.06 -9.42
N ASN A 190 -9.62 -0.22 -8.12
CA ASN A 190 -10.85 -0.25 -7.31
C ASN A 190 -11.02 1.00 -6.44
N CYS A 191 -9.92 1.64 -6.00
CA CYS A 191 -9.95 2.87 -5.21
C CYS A 191 -8.74 3.76 -5.55
N ARG A 192 -8.96 5.05 -5.62
CA ARG A 192 -7.89 6.07 -5.71
C ARG A 192 -8.03 7.04 -4.54
N PRO A 193 -7.34 6.81 -3.42
CA PRO A 193 -7.48 7.62 -2.20
C PRO A 193 -7.23 9.11 -2.42
N ILE A 194 -6.40 9.49 -3.41
CA ILE A 194 -6.16 10.89 -3.79
C ILE A 194 -7.44 11.63 -4.21
N GLU A 195 -8.42 10.93 -4.77
CA GLU A 195 -9.72 11.51 -5.15
C GLU A 195 -10.58 11.84 -3.92
N TRP A 196 -10.27 11.21 -2.78
CA TRP A 196 -10.99 11.33 -1.52
C TRP A 196 -10.22 12.10 -0.44
N GLY A 197 -9.11 12.76 -0.82
CA GLY A 197 -8.38 13.66 0.05
C GLY A 197 -7.07 13.12 0.61
N ALA A 198 -6.63 11.90 0.25
CA ALA A 198 -5.29 11.46 0.59
C ALA A 198 -4.22 12.30 -0.14
N ASP A 199 -3.16 12.63 0.57
CA ASP A 199 -2.05 13.43 0.05
C ASP A 199 -0.94 12.54 -0.48
N ILE A 200 -0.62 11.49 0.24
CA ILE A 200 0.38 10.49 -0.12
C ILE A 200 -0.29 9.11 -0.13
N VAL A 201 0.01 8.31 -1.16
CA VAL A 201 -0.46 6.92 -1.24
C VAL A 201 0.75 6.00 -1.28
N THR A 202 0.71 4.94 -0.46
CA THR A 202 1.73 3.90 -0.48
C THR A 202 1.15 2.57 -0.97
N HIS A 203 2.03 1.71 -1.47
CA HIS A 203 1.69 0.37 -1.92
C HIS A 203 2.78 -0.64 -1.57
N SER A 204 2.36 -1.82 -1.15
CA SER A 204 3.15 -3.03 -1.36
C SER A 204 2.89 -3.52 -2.77
N THR A 205 3.78 -3.20 -3.71
CA THR A 205 3.65 -3.66 -5.10
C THR A 205 3.81 -5.17 -5.24
N THR A 206 4.35 -5.83 -4.21
CA THR A 206 4.43 -7.29 -4.02
C THR A 206 3.08 -8.00 -4.20
N LYS A 207 1.97 -7.30 -3.96
CA LYS A 207 0.60 -7.84 -3.89
C LYS A 207 -0.08 -7.77 -5.27
N TYR A 208 -1.31 -7.34 -5.36
CA TYR A 208 -2.08 -7.29 -6.63
C TYR A 208 -1.40 -6.52 -7.78
N MET A 209 -0.47 -5.61 -7.49
CA MET A 209 0.23 -4.89 -8.57
C MET A 209 1.14 -5.81 -9.36
N ASP A 210 1.98 -6.62 -8.71
CA ASP A 210 2.69 -7.75 -9.33
C ASP A 210 1.72 -8.88 -9.67
N GLY A 211 0.95 -9.33 -8.68
CA GLY A 211 -0.14 -10.30 -8.82
C GLY A 211 0.27 -11.73 -9.12
N HIS A 212 1.56 -12.05 -9.08
CA HIS A 212 2.12 -13.35 -9.44
C HIS A 212 3.04 -13.93 -8.35
N GLY A 213 3.24 -13.20 -7.24
CA GLY A 213 4.18 -13.58 -6.19
C GLY A 213 5.63 -13.63 -6.65
N ALA A 214 5.99 -12.87 -7.70
CA ALA A 214 7.27 -12.95 -8.36
C ALA A 214 8.26 -11.87 -7.91
N ALA A 215 7.79 -10.66 -7.58
CA ALA A 215 8.64 -9.53 -7.26
C ALA A 215 8.20 -8.81 -5.98
N VAL A 216 9.07 -8.77 -4.98
CA VAL A 216 8.89 -7.93 -3.80
C VAL A 216 9.18 -6.48 -4.18
N GLY A 217 8.32 -5.55 -3.75
CA GLY A 217 8.51 -4.13 -3.99
C GLY A 217 7.50 -3.26 -3.28
N GLY A 218 7.70 -1.96 -3.37
CA GLY A 218 6.80 -0.93 -2.88
C GLY A 218 6.77 0.27 -3.81
N ALA A 219 5.81 1.15 -3.58
CA ALA A 219 5.71 2.43 -4.28
C ALA A 219 5.16 3.51 -3.34
N ILE A 220 5.60 4.73 -3.56
CA ILE A 220 5.07 5.94 -2.93
C ILE A 220 4.58 6.84 -4.04
N VAL A 221 3.38 7.39 -3.90
CA VAL A 221 2.77 8.33 -4.84
C VAL A 221 2.42 9.61 -4.09
N ASP A 222 2.86 10.73 -4.62
CA ASP A 222 2.51 12.08 -4.14
C ASP A 222 1.36 12.64 -4.98
N SER A 223 0.31 13.10 -4.31
CA SER A 223 -0.80 13.80 -4.98
C SER A 223 -0.39 15.16 -5.55
N GLY A 224 0.64 15.79 -5.00
CA GLY A 224 1.04 17.16 -5.29
C GLY A 224 0.04 18.21 -4.78
N LYS A 225 -0.87 17.83 -3.87
CA LYS A 225 -1.95 18.73 -3.39
C LYS A 225 -1.61 19.41 -2.07
N PHE A 226 -0.83 18.75 -1.20
CA PHE A 226 -0.52 19.28 0.12
C PHE A 226 0.45 20.47 0.00
N ASP A 227 0.08 21.59 0.59
CA ASP A 227 0.89 22.81 0.56
C ASP A 227 1.88 22.83 1.74
N TRP A 228 3.10 22.32 1.49
CA TRP A 228 4.16 22.23 2.49
C TRP A 228 4.55 23.60 3.04
N MET A 229 4.60 24.64 2.17
CA MET A 229 4.98 25.99 2.57
C MET A 229 3.94 26.67 3.44
N ALA A 230 2.65 26.35 3.27
CA ALA A 230 1.59 26.83 4.17
C ALA A 230 1.72 26.30 5.60
N HIS A 231 2.49 25.23 5.79
CA HIS A 231 2.73 24.56 7.09
C HIS A 231 4.23 24.39 7.36
N ALA A 232 5.05 25.35 6.93
CA ALA A 232 6.52 25.27 6.96
C ALA A 232 7.10 25.02 8.36
N ASP A 233 6.44 25.51 9.40
CA ASP A 233 6.81 25.26 10.80
C ASP A 233 6.76 23.80 11.21
N LYS A 234 5.93 23.01 10.56
CA LYS A 234 5.78 21.57 10.80
C LYS A 234 6.75 20.72 9.98
N TYR A 235 7.23 21.22 8.85
CA TYR A 235 8.02 20.47 7.87
C TYR A 235 9.34 21.15 7.54
N PRO A 236 10.22 21.42 8.54
CA PRO A 236 11.48 22.09 8.29
C PRO A 236 12.35 21.36 7.27
N GLY A 237 12.38 20.03 7.27
CA GLY A 237 13.14 19.24 6.30
C GLY A 237 12.73 19.42 4.83
N LEU A 238 11.55 19.99 4.53
CA LEU A 238 11.10 20.36 3.19
C LEU A 238 11.16 21.88 2.92
N CYS A 239 11.00 22.68 3.98
CA CYS A 239 10.70 24.12 3.90
C CYS A 239 11.84 25.01 4.43
N THR A 240 12.97 24.45 4.84
CA THR A 240 14.18 25.20 5.20
C THR A 240 15.36 24.75 4.34
N PRO A 241 16.44 25.57 4.26
CA PRO A 241 17.63 25.21 3.51
C PRO A 241 18.26 23.90 3.97
N ASP A 242 18.52 22.99 3.02
CA ASP A 242 19.16 21.70 3.28
C ASP A 242 20.68 21.83 3.06
N GLU A 243 21.45 21.67 4.14
CA GLU A 243 22.90 21.75 4.11
C GLU A 243 23.55 20.67 3.23
N SER A 244 22.91 19.50 3.07
CA SER A 244 23.43 18.41 2.24
C SER A 244 23.28 18.66 0.74
N TYR A 245 22.52 19.69 0.35
CA TYR A 245 22.30 20.12 -1.04
C TYR A 245 22.49 21.63 -1.22
N HIS A 246 23.59 22.17 -0.68
CA HIS A 246 23.99 23.58 -0.87
C HIS A 246 22.94 24.61 -0.46
N GLY A 247 22.10 24.26 0.52
CA GLY A 247 21.09 25.18 1.06
C GLY A 247 19.82 25.30 0.21
N ILE A 248 19.51 24.32 -0.65
CA ILE A 248 18.22 24.33 -1.33
C ILE A 248 17.08 24.12 -0.35
N THR A 249 15.93 24.74 -0.62
CA THR A 249 14.66 24.47 0.04
C THR A 249 13.80 23.67 -0.93
N TYR A 250 13.50 22.39 -0.60
CA TYR A 250 12.79 21.49 -1.52
C TYR A 250 11.44 22.03 -1.96
N ALA A 251 10.65 22.54 -1.02
CA ALA A 251 9.30 23.03 -1.29
C ALA A 251 9.31 24.30 -2.17
N GLU A 252 10.33 25.18 -2.02
CA GLU A 252 10.48 26.35 -2.87
C GLU A 252 10.95 25.97 -4.29
N LYS A 253 11.99 25.09 -4.38
CA LYS A 253 12.62 24.74 -5.65
C LYS A 253 11.73 23.84 -6.52
N PHE A 254 11.04 22.87 -5.93
CA PHE A 254 10.28 21.84 -6.66
C PHE A 254 8.75 21.96 -6.52
N GLY A 255 8.29 22.96 -5.75
CA GLY A 255 6.87 23.15 -5.49
C GLY A 255 6.26 22.00 -4.68
N LYS A 256 4.97 22.10 -4.41
CA LYS A 256 4.23 21.03 -3.71
C LYS A 256 4.12 19.74 -4.53
N GLU A 257 4.23 19.83 -5.85
CA GLU A 257 4.11 18.71 -6.78
C GLU A 257 5.36 17.83 -6.84
N GLY A 258 6.52 18.33 -6.45
CA GLY A 258 7.80 17.63 -6.60
C GLY A 258 8.63 17.50 -5.33
N ALA A 259 8.41 18.36 -4.32
CA ALA A 259 9.28 18.44 -3.15
C ALA A 259 9.36 17.11 -2.37
N PHE A 260 8.22 16.45 -2.14
CA PHE A 260 8.15 15.26 -1.32
C PHE A 260 8.94 14.08 -1.91
N ILE A 261 8.69 13.75 -3.19
CA ILE A 261 9.37 12.63 -3.86
C ILE A 261 10.84 12.98 -4.12
N THR A 262 11.17 14.24 -4.46
CA THR A 262 12.56 14.64 -4.65
C THR A 262 13.37 14.47 -3.37
N LYS A 263 12.85 14.89 -2.21
CA LYS A 263 13.53 14.68 -0.92
C LYS A 263 13.64 13.20 -0.57
N CYS A 264 12.58 12.41 -0.76
CA CYS A 264 12.65 10.95 -0.57
C CYS A 264 13.79 10.32 -1.39
N THR A 265 13.95 10.74 -2.64
CA THR A 265 14.97 10.21 -3.54
C THR A 265 16.36 10.71 -3.17
N SER A 266 16.52 12.02 -3.01
CA SER A 266 17.81 12.65 -2.81
C SER A 266 18.42 12.42 -1.42
N GLN A 267 17.60 12.20 -0.40
CA GLN A 267 18.05 11.88 0.96
C GLN A 267 17.81 10.43 1.33
N LEU A 268 16.57 9.99 1.46
CA LEU A 268 16.26 8.68 2.03
C LEU A 268 16.73 7.54 1.14
N MET A 269 16.47 7.60 -0.16
CA MET A 269 16.94 6.57 -1.08
C MET A 269 18.47 6.59 -1.21
N ARG A 270 19.07 7.77 -1.30
CA ARG A 270 20.53 7.94 -1.33
C ARG A 270 21.20 7.28 -0.12
N ASP A 271 20.68 7.53 1.09
CA ASP A 271 21.35 7.19 2.34
C ASP A 271 20.99 5.79 2.84
N LEU A 272 19.74 5.35 2.66
CA LEU A 272 19.23 4.07 3.13
C LEU A 272 19.21 2.97 2.06
N GLY A 273 19.19 3.33 0.78
CA GLY A 273 19.41 2.42 -0.32
C GLY A 273 18.29 1.39 -0.58
N CYS A 274 17.05 1.67 -0.18
CA CYS A 274 15.92 0.76 -0.35
C CYS A 274 15.37 0.73 -1.79
N ILE A 275 16.25 0.69 -2.79
CA ILE A 275 15.83 0.67 -4.20
C ILE A 275 15.30 -0.70 -4.63
N GLN A 276 14.31 -0.71 -5.49
CA GLN A 276 13.88 -1.91 -6.20
C GLN A 276 14.83 -2.22 -7.38
N SER A 277 15.15 -3.48 -7.60
CA SER A 277 15.93 -3.92 -8.77
C SER A 277 15.20 -3.54 -10.08
N PRO A 278 15.92 -3.08 -11.13
CA PRO A 278 15.32 -2.84 -12.44
C PRO A 278 14.63 -4.06 -13.05
N GLN A 279 15.11 -5.27 -12.75
CA GLN A 279 14.47 -6.52 -13.17
C GLN A 279 13.12 -6.72 -12.48
N HIS A 280 13.04 -6.46 -11.16
CA HIS A 280 11.78 -6.51 -10.43
C HIS A 280 10.82 -5.40 -10.90
N ALA A 281 11.31 -4.22 -11.21
CA ALA A 281 10.50 -3.15 -11.78
C ALA A 281 9.90 -3.56 -13.14
N PHE A 282 10.69 -4.24 -13.98
CA PHE A 282 10.20 -4.80 -15.25
C PHE A 282 9.09 -5.85 -15.03
N ILE A 283 9.28 -6.79 -14.10
CA ILE A 283 8.26 -7.80 -13.75
C ILE A 283 7.00 -7.12 -13.24
N LEU A 284 7.14 -6.13 -12.38
CA LEU A 284 6.02 -5.31 -11.88
C LEU A 284 5.28 -4.62 -13.03
N ASN A 285 5.97 -4.10 -14.04
CA ASN A 285 5.33 -3.49 -15.21
C ASN A 285 4.41 -4.48 -15.93
N LEU A 286 4.83 -5.74 -16.10
CA LEU A 286 4.00 -6.79 -16.72
C LEU A 286 2.74 -7.07 -15.88
N GLY A 287 2.88 -7.09 -14.56
CA GLY A 287 1.75 -7.21 -13.63
C GLY A 287 0.78 -6.04 -13.75
N LEU A 288 1.29 -4.81 -13.84
CA LEU A 288 0.47 -3.60 -13.99
C LEU A 288 -0.32 -3.59 -15.30
N GLU A 289 0.25 -4.09 -16.41
CA GLU A 289 -0.38 -4.12 -17.72
C GLU A 289 -1.62 -5.03 -17.80
N SER A 290 -1.73 -6.04 -16.93
CA SER A 290 -2.89 -6.96 -16.88
C SER A 290 -3.80 -6.71 -15.67
N ARG A 291 -3.48 -5.77 -14.80
CA ARG A 291 -4.17 -5.59 -13.52
C ARG A 291 -5.66 -5.26 -13.67
N GLN A 292 -6.03 -4.44 -14.66
CA GLN A 292 -7.42 -4.03 -14.91
C GLN A 292 -8.35 -5.21 -15.32
N VAL A 293 -7.79 -6.32 -15.75
CA VAL A 293 -8.56 -7.55 -16.03
C VAL A 293 -8.46 -8.56 -14.88
N ARG A 294 -7.37 -8.54 -14.09
CA ARG A 294 -7.20 -9.43 -12.95
C ARG A 294 -8.02 -8.99 -11.73
N MET A 295 -8.03 -7.70 -11.40
CA MET A 295 -8.76 -7.20 -10.23
C MET A 295 -10.26 -7.54 -10.24
N PRO A 296 -11.02 -7.36 -11.34
CA PRO A 296 -12.41 -7.79 -11.41
C PRO A 296 -12.59 -9.29 -11.11
N ARG A 297 -11.69 -10.15 -11.59
CA ARG A 297 -11.74 -11.60 -11.32
C ARG A 297 -11.47 -11.92 -9.86
N HIS A 298 -10.48 -11.26 -9.24
CA HIS A 298 -10.22 -11.40 -7.79
C HIS A 298 -11.44 -10.98 -6.96
N VAL A 299 -12.07 -9.86 -7.31
CA VAL A 299 -13.28 -9.36 -6.63
C VAL A 299 -14.46 -10.34 -6.83
N GLU A 300 -14.68 -10.81 -8.06
CA GLU A 300 -15.74 -11.80 -8.36
C GLU A 300 -15.57 -13.06 -7.50
N ASN A 301 -14.35 -13.58 -7.43
CA ASN A 301 -14.05 -14.77 -6.65
C ASN A 301 -14.19 -14.52 -5.16
N GLY A 302 -13.69 -13.39 -4.65
CA GLY A 302 -13.84 -12.98 -3.25
C GLY A 302 -15.31 -12.84 -2.84
N GLN A 303 -16.13 -12.21 -3.68
CA GLN A 303 -17.56 -12.05 -3.44
C GLN A 303 -18.27 -13.41 -3.40
N ALA A 304 -18.04 -14.27 -4.40
CA ALA A 304 -18.67 -15.60 -4.47
C ALA A 304 -18.28 -16.49 -3.27
N VAL A 305 -17.01 -16.47 -2.88
CA VAL A 305 -16.52 -17.21 -1.69
C VAL A 305 -17.13 -16.64 -0.41
N ALA A 306 -17.19 -15.32 -0.25
CA ALA A 306 -17.78 -14.69 0.92
C ALA A 306 -19.28 -15.03 1.06
N GLU A 307 -20.05 -14.96 -0.04
CA GLU A 307 -21.48 -15.31 -0.05
C GLU A 307 -21.75 -16.80 0.22
N PHE A 308 -20.84 -17.68 -0.21
CA PHE A 308 -20.90 -19.11 0.09
C PHE A 308 -20.64 -19.34 1.59
N LEU A 309 -19.56 -18.78 2.11
CA LEU A 309 -19.17 -18.93 3.51
C LEU A 309 -20.19 -18.34 4.49
N GLU A 310 -20.79 -17.19 4.16
CA GLU A 310 -21.81 -16.53 4.98
C GLU A 310 -23.03 -17.45 5.25
N LYS A 311 -23.35 -18.30 4.31
CA LYS A 311 -24.50 -19.23 4.40
C LYS A 311 -24.13 -20.60 4.96
N HIS A 312 -22.82 -20.86 5.13
CA HIS A 312 -22.36 -22.19 5.50
C HIS A 312 -22.50 -22.45 7.01
N PRO A 313 -23.15 -23.58 7.47
CA PRO A 313 -23.48 -23.80 8.89
C PRO A 313 -22.28 -23.96 9.80
N LYS A 314 -21.09 -24.29 9.28
CA LYS A 314 -19.84 -24.44 10.04
C LYS A 314 -19.04 -23.14 10.14
N VAL A 315 -19.52 -22.05 9.54
CA VAL A 315 -18.90 -20.73 9.62
C VAL A 315 -19.63 -19.90 10.67
N GLU A 316 -18.88 -19.25 11.54
CA GLU A 316 -19.43 -18.40 12.61
C GLU A 316 -19.75 -17.01 12.10
N PHE A 317 -18.79 -16.40 11.39
CA PHE A 317 -18.98 -15.12 10.71
C PHE A 317 -18.04 -15.01 9.50
N VAL A 318 -18.39 -14.11 8.59
CA VAL A 318 -17.56 -13.72 7.45
C VAL A 318 -17.33 -12.22 7.51
N ASN A 319 -16.07 -11.80 7.36
CA ASN A 319 -15.71 -10.42 7.23
C ASN A 319 -15.23 -10.14 5.79
N TYR A 320 -16.10 -9.48 5.03
CA TYR A 320 -15.84 -9.05 3.66
C TYR A 320 -16.68 -7.82 3.34
N PRO A 321 -16.07 -6.66 3.03
CA PRO A 321 -16.81 -5.40 2.86
C PRO A 321 -17.82 -5.40 1.70
N GLY A 322 -17.75 -6.36 0.78
CA GLY A 322 -18.71 -6.54 -0.31
C GLY A 322 -20.02 -7.24 0.09
N LEU A 323 -20.13 -7.78 1.30
CA LEU A 323 -21.38 -8.38 1.82
C LEU A 323 -22.29 -7.29 2.37
N LYS A 324 -23.59 -7.35 2.05
CA LYS A 324 -24.60 -6.40 2.57
C LYS A 324 -24.77 -6.45 4.10
N SER A 325 -24.44 -7.58 4.72
CA SER A 325 -24.45 -7.78 6.17
C SER A 325 -23.25 -7.12 6.87
N ASN A 326 -22.18 -6.77 6.12
CA ASN A 326 -20.97 -6.19 6.67
C ASN A 326 -21.21 -4.72 7.04
N LYS A 327 -20.78 -4.30 8.24
CA LYS A 327 -20.92 -2.92 8.72
C LYS A 327 -20.25 -1.86 7.84
N TYR A 328 -19.25 -2.25 7.06
CA TYR A 328 -18.53 -1.36 6.14
C TYR A 328 -19.10 -1.37 4.71
N TYR A 329 -20.20 -2.10 4.45
CA TYR A 329 -20.74 -2.22 3.10
C TYR A 329 -20.99 -0.87 2.42
N GLU A 330 -21.71 0.04 3.08
CA GLU A 330 -22.03 1.36 2.52
C GLU A 330 -20.75 2.18 2.26
N LEU A 331 -19.79 2.14 3.17
CA LEU A 331 -18.51 2.83 3.03
C LEU A 331 -17.68 2.22 1.88
N ALA A 332 -17.69 0.89 1.76
CA ALA A 332 -17.06 0.20 0.65
C ALA A 332 -17.71 0.54 -0.70
N GLN A 333 -19.04 0.63 -0.77
CA GLN A 333 -19.74 1.06 -1.99
C GLN A 333 -19.40 2.51 -2.38
N LYS A 334 -19.22 3.39 -1.40
CA LYS A 334 -18.82 4.78 -1.62
C LYS A 334 -17.45 4.88 -2.28
N TYR A 335 -16.43 4.21 -1.73
CA TYR A 335 -15.04 4.34 -2.17
C TYR A 335 -14.66 3.35 -3.29
N MET A 336 -15.32 2.19 -3.32
CA MET A 336 -14.98 1.04 -4.15
C MET A 336 -16.23 0.41 -4.77
N PRO A 337 -16.98 1.14 -5.60
CA PRO A 337 -18.27 0.66 -6.15
C PRO A 337 -18.12 -0.60 -7.03
N ASN A 338 -16.93 -0.89 -7.54
CA ASN A 338 -16.62 -2.08 -8.32
C ASN A 338 -16.02 -3.23 -7.48
N GLY A 339 -16.11 -3.12 -6.14
CA GLY A 339 -15.54 -4.07 -5.18
C GLY A 339 -14.13 -3.68 -4.71
N GLY A 340 -13.73 -4.20 -3.53
CA GLY A 340 -12.49 -3.81 -2.87
C GLY A 340 -11.30 -4.69 -3.25
N CYS A 341 -11.40 -5.99 -2.97
CA CYS A 341 -10.32 -6.96 -3.18
C CYS A 341 -10.86 -8.40 -3.22
N GLY A 342 -9.98 -9.37 -3.42
CA GLY A 342 -10.31 -10.80 -3.37
C GLY A 342 -9.96 -11.48 -2.03
N VAL A 343 -9.68 -10.71 -0.97
CA VAL A 343 -9.35 -11.26 0.35
C VAL A 343 -10.62 -11.34 1.19
N VAL A 344 -10.86 -12.50 1.80
CA VAL A 344 -11.98 -12.78 2.70
C VAL A 344 -11.43 -13.31 4.02
N SER A 345 -11.93 -12.81 5.14
CA SER A 345 -11.64 -13.37 6.46
C SER A 345 -12.92 -13.97 7.04
N PHE A 346 -12.83 -15.15 7.65
CA PHE A 346 -13.98 -15.83 8.25
C PHE A 346 -13.54 -16.69 9.43
N GLU A 347 -14.44 -16.95 10.34
CA GLU A 347 -14.20 -17.83 11.48
C GLU A 347 -14.95 -19.15 11.31
N ILE A 348 -14.24 -20.25 11.54
CA ILE A 348 -14.82 -21.59 11.52
C ILE A 348 -15.24 -21.97 12.95
N ARG A 349 -16.47 -22.50 13.10
CA ARG A 349 -16.96 -23.04 14.37
C ARG A 349 -16.05 -24.16 14.86
N GLY A 350 -15.68 -24.14 16.13
CA GLY A 350 -14.71 -25.06 16.72
C GLY A 350 -13.29 -24.49 16.85
N GLY A 351 -13.10 -23.19 16.55
CA GLY A 351 -11.90 -22.44 16.87
C GLY A 351 -10.65 -22.91 16.12
N ARG A 352 -9.50 -22.83 16.79
CA ARG A 352 -8.17 -23.09 16.21
C ARG A 352 -8.04 -24.48 15.59
N GLU A 353 -8.50 -25.53 16.27
CA GLU A 353 -8.38 -26.91 15.78
C GLU A 353 -9.21 -27.14 14.51
N ALA A 354 -10.41 -26.54 14.45
CA ALA A 354 -11.27 -26.60 13.28
C ALA A 354 -10.63 -25.87 12.09
N ALA A 355 -10.05 -24.69 12.31
CA ALA A 355 -9.34 -23.93 11.29
C ALA A 355 -8.12 -24.67 10.74
N GLU A 356 -7.32 -25.29 11.62
CA GLU A 356 -6.17 -26.10 11.21
C GLU A 356 -6.60 -27.33 10.39
N LYS A 357 -7.66 -28.02 10.85
CA LYS A 357 -8.21 -29.19 10.15
C LYS A 357 -8.75 -28.81 8.77
N PHE A 358 -9.48 -27.71 8.69
CA PHE A 358 -9.96 -27.14 7.42
C PHE A 358 -8.81 -26.88 6.45
N MET A 359 -7.83 -26.05 6.87
CA MET A 359 -6.72 -25.67 6.01
C MET A 359 -5.90 -26.87 5.54
N LYS A 360 -5.66 -27.86 6.40
CA LYS A 360 -4.94 -29.09 6.06
C LYS A 360 -5.62 -29.93 4.97
N ASN A 361 -6.95 -29.79 4.83
CA ASN A 361 -7.76 -30.56 3.87
C ASN A 361 -8.04 -29.79 2.56
N LEU A 362 -7.59 -28.53 2.43
CA LEU A 362 -7.62 -27.81 1.16
C LEU A 362 -6.74 -28.52 0.14
N LYS A 363 -7.21 -28.59 -1.09
CA LYS A 363 -6.51 -29.26 -2.20
C LYS A 363 -6.02 -28.26 -3.26
N LEU A 364 -6.74 -27.15 -3.40
CA LEU A 364 -6.44 -26.09 -4.36
C LEU A 364 -5.73 -24.91 -3.68
N ALA A 365 -6.28 -24.41 -2.57
CA ALA A 365 -5.70 -23.30 -1.85
C ALA A 365 -4.45 -23.72 -1.06
N ALA A 366 -3.34 -22.99 -1.28
CA ALA A 366 -2.08 -23.21 -0.55
C ALA A 366 -2.07 -22.51 0.81
N ILE A 367 -1.40 -23.13 1.80
CA ILE A 367 -1.15 -22.46 3.10
C ILE A 367 0.14 -21.66 2.96
N GLU A 368 0.02 -20.34 2.96
CA GLU A 368 1.18 -19.43 2.86
C GLU A 368 0.88 -18.04 3.44
N THR A 369 1.94 -17.29 3.72
CA THR A 369 1.82 -15.93 4.28
C THR A 369 1.43 -14.88 3.24
N HIS A 370 1.54 -15.20 1.95
CA HIS A 370 1.24 -14.29 0.85
C HIS A 370 -0.26 -14.00 0.74
N VAL A 371 -0.61 -12.96 0.01
CA VAL A 371 -1.98 -12.58 -0.39
C VAL A 371 -1.91 -11.93 -1.76
N ALA A 372 -3.04 -11.87 -2.46
CA ALA A 372 -3.15 -11.13 -3.71
C ALA A 372 -2.30 -11.72 -4.85
N ASP A 373 -2.17 -13.03 -4.86
CA ASP A 373 -1.56 -13.83 -5.92
C ASP A 373 -2.61 -14.29 -6.93
N ALA A 374 -2.17 -14.62 -8.12
CA ALA A 374 -3.00 -15.27 -9.14
C ALA A 374 -3.55 -16.62 -8.65
N ARG A 375 -2.89 -17.26 -7.70
CA ARG A 375 -3.29 -18.52 -7.07
C ARG A 375 -3.91 -18.26 -5.70
N THR A 376 -4.94 -19.03 -5.38
CA THR A 376 -5.61 -18.94 -4.08
C THR A 376 -4.73 -19.47 -2.96
N CYS A 377 -4.67 -18.70 -1.88
CA CYS A 377 -3.92 -19.08 -0.67
C CYS A 377 -4.70 -18.75 0.60
N CYS A 378 -4.35 -19.39 1.69
CA CYS A 378 -4.98 -19.19 2.99
C CYS A 378 -3.96 -19.14 4.14
N LEU A 379 -4.40 -18.58 5.25
CA LEU A 379 -3.61 -18.42 6.46
C LEU A 379 -4.53 -18.36 7.68
N ASN A 380 -4.14 -19.02 8.79
CA ASN A 380 -4.69 -18.72 10.12
C ASN A 380 -3.72 -17.74 10.82
N PRO A 381 -4.13 -16.49 11.09
CA PRO A 381 -3.24 -15.51 11.73
C PRO A 381 -2.78 -15.95 13.13
N ALA A 382 -3.64 -16.58 13.90
CA ALA A 382 -3.36 -17.01 15.28
C ALA A 382 -2.25 -18.06 15.37
N THR A 383 -2.09 -18.90 14.33
CA THR A 383 -1.03 -19.93 14.30
C THR A 383 0.21 -19.52 13.51
N SER A 384 0.20 -18.31 12.90
CA SER A 384 1.27 -17.84 12.04
C SER A 384 1.72 -16.40 12.38
N THR A 385 1.11 -15.39 11.78
CA THR A 385 1.56 -13.99 11.88
C THR A 385 1.38 -13.36 13.26
N HIS A 386 0.47 -13.89 14.09
CA HIS A 386 0.17 -13.42 15.46
C HIS A 386 0.44 -14.50 16.52
N ARG A 387 1.30 -15.47 16.20
CA ARG A 387 1.59 -16.62 17.05
C ARG A 387 2.14 -16.27 18.45
N GLN A 388 2.67 -15.07 18.62
CA GLN A 388 3.18 -14.59 19.91
C GLN A 388 2.06 -14.15 20.87
N MET A 389 0.84 -13.91 20.37
CA MET A 389 -0.31 -13.48 21.16
C MET A 389 -1.01 -14.68 21.77
N ASN A 390 -1.49 -14.52 23.01
CA ASN A 390 -2.43 -15.45 23.61
C ASN A 390 -3.86 -15.18 23.08
N ASP A 391 -4.82 -16.06 23.42
CA ASP A 391 -6.18 -15.98 22.86
C ASP A 391 -6.94 -14.71 23.31
N GLU A 392 -6.66 -14.15 24.50
CA GLU A 392 -7.24 -12.89 24.95
C GLU A 392 -6.72 -11.71 24.13
N GLN A 393 -5.40 -11.65 23.91
CA GLN A 393 -4.76 -10.63 23.07
C GLN A 393 -5.22 -10.73 21.61
N LEU A 394 -5.44 -11.95 21.10
CA LEU A 394 -5.98 -12.17 19.76
C LEU A 394 -7.42 -11.62 19.63
N LEU A 395 -8.28 -11.87 20.62
CA LEU A 395 -9.64 -11.35 20.64
C LEU A 395 -9.69 -9.82 20.73
N GLU A 396 -8.84 -9.22 21.57
CA GLU A 396 -8.69 -7.76 21.65
C GLU A 396 -8.22 -7.14 20.33
N ALA A 397 -7.39 -7.87 19.58
CA ALA A 397 -6.94 -7.48 18.24
C ALA A 397 -7.99 -7.75 17.13
N GLY A 398 -9.17 -8.31 17.48
CA GLY A 398 -10.20 -8.69 16.51
C GLY A 398 -9.83 -9.89 15.65
N ILE A 399 -8.96 -10.78 16.14
CA ILE A 399 -8.45 -11.95 15.45
C ILE A 399 -8.78 -13.20 16.28
N PRO A 400 -10.00 -13.71 16.22
CA PRO A 400 -10.33 -14.93 16.96
C PRO A 400 -9.47 -16.12 16.50
N ALA A 401 -9.21 -17.07 17.39
CA ALA A 401 -8.28 -18.17 17.14
C ALA A 401 -8.67 -19.07 15.95
N GLY A 402 -9.96 -19.13 15.62
CA GLY A 402 -10.51 -19.87 14.46
C GLY A 402 -10.55 -19.06 13.16
N LEU A 403 -10.02 -17.83 13.15
CA LEU A 403 -10.03 -16.99 11.96
C LEU A 403 -9.16 -17.58 10.85
N VAL A 404 -9.72 -17.70 9.66
CA VAL A 404 -9.01 -18.02 8.43
C VAL A 404 -9.10 -16.81 7.51
N ARG A 405 -7.95 -16.36 6.98
CA ARG A 405 -7.88 -15.41 5.89
C ARG A 405 -7.61 -16.17 4.60
N ILE A 406 -8.49 -16.05 3.61
CA ILE A 406 -8.30 -16.59 2.27
C ILE A 406 -8.11 -15.43 1.27
N SER A 407 -7.14 -15.56 0.39
CA SER A 407 -6.91 -14.66 -0.73
C SER A 407 -7.28 -15.39 -2.01
N CYS A 408 -8.43 -15.06 -2.57
CA CYS A 408 -8.93 -15.70 -3.78
C CYS A 408 -8.11 -15.27 -5.00
N GLY A 409 -7.58 -16.26 -5.71
CA GLY A 409 -6.83 -16.08 -6.95
C GLY A 409 -7.74 -15.90 -8.17
N LEU A 410 -7.23 -16.33 -9.31
CA LEU A 410 -7.89 -16.18 -10.62
C LEU A 410 -8.57 -17.47 -11.10
N GLU A 411 -8.55 -18.52 -10.30
CA GLU A 411 -9.17 -19.81 -10.58
C GLU A 411 -10.69 -19.65 -10.83
N ASP A 412 -11.33 -20.68 -11.34
CA ASP A 412 -12.78 -20.67 -11.46
C ASP A 412 -13.45 -20.70 -10.08
N LYS A 413 -14.41 -19.82 -9.85
CA LYS A 413 -15.11 -19.70 -8.56
C LYS A 413 -15.81 -20.98 -8.14
N THR A 414 -16.24 -21.82 -9.10
CA THR A 414 -16.89 -23.10 -8.78
C THR A 414 -15.90 -24.11 -8.21
N ASP A 415 -14.66 -24.12 -8.71
CA ASP A 415 -13.59 -24.96 -8.17
C ASP A 415 -13.15 -24.48 -6.78
N LEU A 416 -13.06 -23.15 -6.58
CA LEU A 416 -12.76 -22.56 -5.27
C LEU A 416 -13.81 -22.97 -4.23
N ILE A 417 -15.09 -22.80 -4.55
CA ILE A 417 -16.19 -23.17 -3.66
C ILE A 417 -16.20 -24.70 -3.38
N ALA A 418 -15.95 -25.51 -4.40
CA ALA A 418 -15.89 -26.96 -4.23
C ALA A 418 -14.72 -27.39 -3.31
N ASP A 419 -13.57 -26.72 -3.40
CA ASP A 419 -12.43 -26.97 -2.50
C ASP A 419 -12.74 -26.59 -1.06
N LEU A 420 -13.38 -25.43 -0.85
CA LEU A 420 -13.80 -24.98 0.49
C LEU A 420 -14.86 -25.92 1.10
N GLU A 421 -15.88 -26.31 0.32
CA GLU A 421 -16.95 -27.20 0.77
C GLU A 421 -16.38 -28.57 1.22
N GLN A 422 -15.53 -29.19 0.39
CA GLN A 422 -14.93 -30.49 0.74
C GLN A 422 -14.04 -30.41 1.97
N ALA A 423 -13.32 -29.29 2.17
CA ALA A 423 -12.49 -29.07 3.35
C ALA A 423 -13.36 -28.82 4.61
N LEU A 424 -14.41 -28.00 4.51
CA LEU A 424 -15.37 -27.76 5.58
C LEU A 424 -16.11 -29.04 5.97
N ALA A 425 -16.39 -29.95 5.03
CA ALA A 425 -17.03 -31.23 5.30
C ALA A 425 -16.22 -32.08 6.32
N THR A 426 -14.90 -31.92 6.37
CA THR A 426 -14.03 -32.64 7.30
C THR A 426 -14.07 -32.10 8.75
N VAL A 427 -14.48 -30.86 8.94
CA VAL A 427 -14.61 -30.23 10.26
C VAL A 427 -15.84 -30.77 10.95
N SER A 428 -15.73 -31.04 12.25
CA SER A 428 -16.82 -31.66 13.07
C SER A 428 -17.87 -30.61 13.39
#